data_0b2f6dc6e0e0bb1e58173148a3cc192c
#
_entry.id   0b2f6dc6e0e0bb1e58173148a3cc192c
#
_cell.length_a   1.000
_cell.length_b   1.000
_cell.length_c   1.000
_cell.angle_alpha   90.00
_cell.angle_beta   90.00
_cell.angle_gamma   90.00
#
_symmetry.space_group_name_H-M   'P 1'
#
loop_
_entity.id
_entity.type
_entity.pdbx_description
1 polymer ?
#
loop_
_entity_poly.entity_id
_entity_poly.type
_entity_poly.pdbx_seq_one_letter_code
_entity_poly.pdbx_strand_id
1 'polypeptide(L)' 'MNGEELTRRRDRIDELARRLERGDITQEFYDKAFNEQYEIEKKYGLLMPGSWLWDSMLDDLNAFNSKKSKEAKE' A
#
# COMPACT_ATOMS: atom_id res chain seq x y z
N MET A 1 15.65 -8.95 -8.76
CA MET A 1 15.22 -9.05 -7.34
C MET A 1 14.84 -10.48 -7.00
N ASN A 2 15.40 -11.03 -5.94
CA ASN A 2 15.04 -12.39 -5.52
C ASN A 2 13.87 -12.35 -4.52
N GLY A 3 13.30 -13.53 -4.21
CA GLY A 3 12.14 -13.62 -3.33
C GLY A 3 12.43 -13.15 -1.90
N GLU A 4 13.64 -13.36 -1.42
CA GLU A 4 14.04 -12.94 -0.09
C GLU A 4 14.06 -11.41 0.03
N GLU A 5 14.61 -10.72 -0.97
CA GLU A 5 14.64 -9.28 -1.00
C GLU A 5 13.23 -8.69 -1.09
N LEU A 6 12.38 -9.30 -1.90
CA LEU A 6 10.98 -8.88 -2.02
C LEU A 6 10.25 -9.01 -0.70
N THR A 7 10.45 -10.13 0.01
CA THR A 7 9.84 -10.35 1.33
C THR A 7 10.27 -9.28 2.32
N ARG A 8 11.54 -8.93 2.35
CA ARG A 8 12.04 -7.88 3.24
C ARG A 8 11.38 -6.53 2.95
N ARG A 9 11.19 -6.21 1.68
CA ARG A 9 10.56 -4.96 1.29
C ARG A 9 9.09 -4.91 1.69
N ARG A 10 8.39 -6.02 1.57
CA ARG A 10 7.00 -6.14 2.00
C ARG A 10 6.87 -6.02 3.51
N ASP A 11 7.76 -6.69 4.24
CA ASP A 11 7.81 -6.60 5.70
C ASP A 11 8.03 -5.17 6.17
N ARG A 12 8.88 -4.43 5.46
CA ARG A 12 9.13 -3.03 5.78
C ARG A 12 7.85 -2.18 5.64
N ILE A 13 7.07 -2.43 4.60
CA ILE A 13 5.81 -1.70 4.40
C ILE A 13 4.83 -2.01 5.53
N ASP A 14 4.73 -3.28 5.94
CA ASP A 14 3.89 -3.67 7.07
C ASP A 14 4.33 -2.98 8.36
N GLU A 15 5.64 -2.91 8.59
CA GLU A 15 6.20 -2.22 9.75
C GLU A 15 5.86 -0.73 9.72
N LEU A 16 5.98 -0.10 8.56
CA LEU A 16 5.65 1.32 8.40
C LEU A 16 4.17 1.57 8.62
N ALA A 17 3.30 0.65 8.20
CA ALA A 17 1.87 0.77 8.44
C ALA A 17 1.56 0.79 9.93
N ARG A 18 2.23 -0.06 10.71
CA ARG A 18 2.07 -0.08 12.18
C ARG A 18 2.55 1.22 12.81
N ARG A 19 3.66 1.76 12.33
CA ARG A 19 4.20 3.03 12.83
C ARG A 19 3.27 4.18 12.50
N LEU A 20 2.64 4.14 11.33
CA LEU A 20 1.67 5.14 10.94
C LEU A 20 0.47 5.14 11.88
N GLU A 21 -0.05 3.96 12.21
CA GLU A 21 -1.16 3.82 13.15
C GLU A 21 -0.83 4.41 14.52
N ARG A 22 0.42 4.25 14.97
CA ARG A 22 0.87 4.78 16.25
C ARG A 22 1.22 6.27 16.20
N GLY A 23 1.25 6.85 15.01
CA GLY A 23 1.64 8.24 14.83
C GLY A 23 3.14 8.49 14.83
N ASP A 24 3.94 7.44 14.68
CA ASP A 24 5.42 7.54 14.66
C ASP A 24 5.96 8.09 13.34
N ILE A 25 5.19 7.98 12.27
CA ILE A 25 5.55 8.52 10.96
C ILE A 25 4.35 9.26 10.37
N THR A 26 4.60 10.09 9.35
CA THR A 26 3.53 10.83 8.68
C THR A 26 2.91 10.00 7.57
N GLN A 27 1.68 10.36 7.20
CA GLN A 27 1.00 9.74 6.07
C GLN A 27 1.81 9.93 4.79
N GLU A 28 2.40 11.10 4.61
CA GLU A 28 3.23 11.41 3.44
C GLU A 28 4.42 10.47 3.34
N PHE A 29 5.08 10.21 4.45
CA PHE A 29 6.21 9.28 4.49
C PHE A 29 5.79 7.88 4.09
N TYR A 30 4.68 7.40 4.64
CA TYR A 30 4.14 6.08 4.33
C TYR A 30 3.76 5.98 2.84
N ASP A 31 3.06 6.98 2.32
CA ASP A 31 2.62 7.00 0.93
C ASP A 31 3.80 6.91 -0.04
N LYS A 32 4.87 7.61 0.27
CA LYS A 32 6.08 7.57 -0.55
C LYS A 32 6.69 6.17 -0.57
N ALA A 33 6.82 5.55 0.59
CA ALA A 33 7.35 4.20 0.69
C ALA A 33 6.45 3.18 -0.03
N PHE A 34 5.15 3.32 0.12
CA PHE A 34 4.17 2.47 -0.53
C PHE A 34 4.26 2.59 -2.05
N ASN A 35 4.37 3.81 -2.57
CA ASN A 35 4.50 4.04 -4.01
C ASN A 35 5.78 3.41 -4.57
N GLU A 36 6.88 3.46 -3.84
CA GLU A 36 8.11 2.80 -4.24
C GLU A 36 7.91 1.29 -4.36
N GLN A 37 7.23 0.68 -3.40
CA GLN A 37 6.92 -0.74 -3.44
C GLN A 37 5.99 -1.08 -4.60
N TYR A 38 5.00 -0.24 -4.85
CA TYR A 38 4.07 -0.40 -5.97
C TYR A 38 4.83 -0.45 -7.30
N GLU A 39 5.74 0.49 -7.52
CA GLU A 39 6.54 0.54 -8.75
C GLU A 39 7.41 -0.70 -8.92
N ILE A 40 7.99 -1.19 -7.83
CA ILE A 40 8.82 -2.40 -7.86
C ILE A 40 7.97 -3.61 -8.25
N GLU A 41 6.83 -3.80 -7.63
CA GLU A 41 5.98 -4.96 -7.92
C GLU A 41 5.41 -4.89 -9.32
N LYS A 42 5.07 -3.69 -9.78
CA LYS A 42 4.61 -3.48 -11.14
C LYS A 42 5.69 -3.83 -12.15
N LYS A 43 6.92 -3.41 -11.89
CA LYS A 43 8.06 -3.66 -12.77
C LYS A 43 8.32 -5.16 -12.95
N TYR A 44 8.15 -5.94 -11.90
CA TYR A 44 8.42 -7.39 -11.94
C TYR A 44 7.16 -8.21 -12.24
N GLY A 45 6.06 -7.56 -12.60
CA GLY A 45 4.83 -8.25 -12.97
C GLY A 45 4.13 -8.96 -11.82
N LEU A 46 4.36 -8.53 -10.60
CA LEU A 46 3.80 -9.13 -9.39
C LEU A 46 2.48 -8.51 -8.96
N LEU A 47 2.08 -7.44 -9.62
CA LEU A 47 0.83 -6.74 -9.31
C LEU A 47 -0.32 -7.39 -10.08
N MET A 48 -0.93 -8.38 -9.45
CA MET A 48 -2.02 -9.15 -10.04
C MET A 48 -3.09 -9.45 -9.00
N PRO A 49 -4.34 -9.76 -9.41
CA PRO A 49 -5.41 -10.11 -8.46
C PRO A 49 -4.97 -11.22 -7.49
N GLY A 50 -5.21 -11.00 -6.21
CA GLY A 50 -4.82 -11.94 -5.17
C GLY A 50 -3.40 -11.78 -4.65
N SER A 51 -2.61 -10.86 -5.20
CA SER A 51 -1.28 -10.58 -4.68
C SER A 51 -1.35 -9.72 -3.43
N TRP A 52 -0.27 -9.72 -2.65
CA TRP A 52 -0.19 -8.97 -1.39
C TRP A 52 -0.52 -7.48 -1.57
N LEU A 53 0.11 -6.85 -2.56
CA LEU A 53 -0.06 -5.41 -2.78
C LEU A 53 -1.43 -5.09 -3.40
N TRP A 54 -1.94 -5.99 -4.22
CA TRP A 54 -3.23 -5.82 -4.86
C TRP A 54 -4.36 -5.66 -3.83
N ASP A 55 -4.37 -6.52 -2.82
CA ASP A 55 -5.36 -6.46 -1.75
C ASP A 55 -5.26 -5.15 -0.98
N SER A 56 -4.05 -4.70 -0.68
CA SER A 56 -3.83 -3.43 -0.01
C SER A 56 -4.34 -2.25 -0.83
N MET A 57 -4.11 -2.30 -2.15
CA MET A 57 -4.60 -1.26 -3.06
C MET A 57 -6.12 -1.23 -3.13
N LEU A 58 -6.76 -2.40 -3.13
CA LEU A 58 -8.22 -2.48 -3.17
C LEU A 58 -8.84 -1.89 -1.91
N ASP A 59 -8.23 -2.14 -0.75
CA ASP A 59 -8.71 -1.58 0.50
C ASP A 59 -8.65 -0.05 0.49
N ASP A 60 -7.55 0.51 0.02
CA ASP A 60 -7.38 1.96 -0.10
C ASP A 60 -8.38 2.55 -1.09
N LEU A 61 -8.56 1.89 -2.21
CA LEU A 61 -9.49 2.34 -3.25
C LEU A 61 -10.93 2.29 -2.76
N ASN A 62 -11.30 1.23 -2.05
CA ASN A 62 -12.64 1.09 -1.48
C ASN A 62 -12.92 2.17 -0.44
N ALA A 63 -11.95 2.47 0.41
CA ALA A 63 -12.07 3.54 1.40
C ALA A 63 -12.26 4.89 0.72
N PHE A 64 -11.50 5.15 -0.33
CA PHE A 64 -11.59 6.39 -1.11
C PHE A 64 -12.96 6.51 -1.79
N ASN A 65 -13.41 5.45 -2.43
CA ASN A 65 -14.69 5.42 -3.14
C ASN A 65 -15.87 5.60 -2.17
N SER A 66 -15.80 4.99 -1.01
CA SER A 66 -16.82 5.13 0.02
C SER A 66 -16.95 6.57 0.49
N LYS A 67 -15.82 7.21 0.74
CA LYS A 67 -15.77 8.62 1.15
C LYS A 67 -16.30 9.55 0.08
N LYS A 68 -15.90 9.31 -1.17
CA LYS A 68 -16.33 10.10 -2.32
C LYS A 68 -17.85 9.95 -2.54
N SER A 69 -18.36 8.75 -2.37
CA SER A 69 -19.79 8.45 -2.52
C SER A 69 -20.62 9.24 -1.50
N LYS A 70 -20.14 9.35 -0.27
CA LYS A 70 -20.81 10.14 0.77
C LYS A 70 -20.83 11.62 0.40
N GLU A 71 -19.75 12.14 -0.11
CA GLU A 71 -19.68 13.53 -0.56
C GLU A 71 -20.64 13.80 -1.71
N ALA A 72 -20.77 12.87 -2.63
CA ALA A 72 -21.65 13.00 -3.78
C ALA A 72 -23.13 13.05 -3.40
N LYS A 73 -23.51 12.45 -2.28
CA LYS A 73 -24.89 12.44 -1.80
C LYS A 73 -25.31 13.74 -1.12
N GLU A 74 -24.36 14.53 -0.75
CA GLU A 74 -24.62 15.83 -0.15
C GLU A 74 -24.84 16.90 -1.23
#